data_08e7a80e815342376286d4d21139f857
#
_entry.id   08e7a80e815342376286d4d21139f857
#
_cell.length_a   1.000
_cell.length_b   1.000
_cell.length_c   1.000
_cell.angle_alpha   90.00
_cell.angle_beta   90.00
_cell.angle_gamma   90.00
#
_symmetry.space_group_name_H-M   'P 1'
#
loop_
_entity.id
_entity.type
_entity.pdbx_description
1 polymer ?
#
loop_
_entity_poly.entity_id
_entity_poly.type
_entity_poly.pdbx_seq_one_letter_code
_entity_poly.pdbx_strand_id
1 'polypeptide(L)'
;MKRILEVGDIIRVTSVNNSYYRYDVEITEVTNKMAKGKEVLKDGSLSMLGVYRFNKNYDDSDLKANIYGNDPFDCWNRLVIPKNIEVWRKIPRFEDAYEVSQFGRVRNFKTNHILKPYTSKSHRHPQVMLRLNSEFREQHGVSHLVMAAFNPTLVCVGFGNKVVYHKDGNLKNNRLENLYVK
;
A
#
# COMPACT_ATOMS: atom_id res chain seq x y z
N MET A 1 17.76 -5.83 1.28
CA MET A 1 18.18 -5.65 -0.14
C MET A 1 18.26 -4.15 -0.40
N LYS A 2 19.44 -3.66 -0.81
CA LYS A 2 19.60 -2.22 -1.10
C LYS A 2 18.82 -1.87 -2.36
N ARG A 3 17.97 -0.86 -2.27
CA ARG A 3 17.20 -0.31 -3.39
C ARG A 3 17.58 1.13 -3.61
N ILE A 4 17.40 1.61 -4.83
CA ILE A 4 17.56 3.02 -5.19
C ILE A 4 16.18 3.58 -5.40
N LEU A 5 15.86 4.71 -4.74
CA LEU A 5 14.62 5.43 -4.95
C LEU A 5 14.58 6.04 -6.34
N GLU A 6 13.43 5.93 -7.00
CA GLU A 6 13.14 6.48 -8.32
C GLU A 6 12.02 7.50 -8.26
N VAL A 7 11.94 8.38 -9.25
CA VAL A 7 10.81 9.32 -9.35
C VAL A 7 9.50 8.56 -9.54
N GLY A 8 8.51 8.89 -8.72
CA GLY A 8 7.22 8.23 -8.67
C GLY A 8 7.12 7.08 -7.67
N ASP A 9 8.21 6.72 -6.96
CA ASP A 9 8.10 5.83 -5.81
C ASP A 9 7.32 6.52 -4.69
N ILE A 10 6.51 5.74 -3.97
CA ILE A 10 5.77 6.25 -2.81
C ILE A 10 6.42 5.73 -1.54
N ILE A 11 6.77 6.64 -0.64
CA ILE A 11 7.21 6.31 0.72
C ILE A 11 6.03 6.54 1.65
N ARG A 12 5.52 5.45 2.22
CA ARG A 12 4.51 5.52 3.27
C ARG A 12 5.17 5.69 4.62
N VAL A 13 4.79 6.73 5.32
CA VAL A 13 5.29 7.08 6.65
C VAL A 13 4.17 6.87 7.65
N THR A 14 4.43 6.09 8.71
CA THR A 14 3.48 5.83 9.80
C THR A 14 4.16 6.06 11.14
N SER A 15 3.49 6.76 12.05
CA SER A 15 3.97 6.90 13.42
C SER A 15 3.86 5.56 14.16
N VAL A 16 4.89 5.20 14.92
CA VAL A 16 4.89 4.00 15.76
C VAL A 16 3.99 4.18 16.98
N ASN A 17 3.94 5.41 17.52
CA ASN A 17 3.24 5.73 18.74
C ASN A 17 1.76 6.04 18.51
N ASN A 18 1.39 6.45 17.28
CA ASN A 18 0.02 6.78 16.93
C ASN A 18 -0.29 6.41 15.48
N SER A 19 -0.90 5.25 15.30
CA SER A 19 -1.27 4.71 13.98
C SER A 19 -2.22 5.59 13.16
N TYR A 20 -2.81 6.63 13.76
CA TYR A 20 -3.64 7.61 13.05
C TYR A 20 -2.81 8.60 12.24
N TYR A 21 -1.55 8.85 12.64
CA TYR A 21 -0.66 9.72 11.88
C TYR A 21 0.05 8.93 10.80
N ARG A 22 -0.38 9.14 9.58
CA ARG A 22 0.17 8.52 8.40
C ARG A 22 0.03 9.46 7.20
N TYR A 23 1.06 9.47 6.38
CA TYR A 23 1.05 10.18 5.10
C TYR A 23 1.90 9.43 4.08
N ASP A 24 1.60 9.62 2.81
CA ASP A 24 2.34 9.10 1.68
C ASP A 24 3.15 10.25 1.05
N VAL A 25 4.39 9.98 0.71
CA VAL A 25 5.27 10.93 0.03
C VAL A 25 5.65 10.34 -1.32
N GLU A 26 5.27 11.01 -2.39
CA GLU A 26 5.72 10.65 -3.74
C GLU A 26 7.09 11.28 -4.02
N ILE A 27 8.03 10.49 -4.50
CA ILE A 27 9.35 10.97 -4.91
C ILE A 27 9.23 11.74 -6.22
N THR A 28 9.54 13.01 -6.18
CA THR A 28 9.44 13.94 -7.32
C THR A 28 10.77 14.26 -7.97
N GLU A 29 11.87 14.10 -7.23
CA GLU A 29 13.23 14.39 -7.72
C GLU A 29 14.23 13.42 -7.10
N VAL A 30 15.16 12.93 -7.90
CA VAL A 30 16.27 12.10 -7.43
C VAL A 30 17.60 12.70 -7.93
N THR A 31 18.51 12.93 -6.99
CA THR A 31 19.88 13.41 -7.24
C THR A 31 20.88 12.27 -7.01
N ASN A 32 22.16 12.55 -7.18
CA ASN A 32 23.21 11.55 -6.95
C ASN A 32 23.25 11.00 -5.51
N LYS A 33 22.82 11.79 -4.53
CA LYS A 33 22.90 11.43 -3.10
C LYS A 33 21.55 11.33 -2.41
N MET A 34 20.54 12.08 -2.86
CA MET A 34 19.26 12.23 -2.16
C MET A 34 18.08 12.10 -3.11
N ALA A 35 16.95 11.64 -2.56
CA ALA A 35 15.64 11.73 -3.16
C ALA A 35 14.82 12.80 -2.43
N LYS A 36 14.03 13.57 -3.16
CA LYS A 36 13.09 14.54 -2.62
C LYS A 36 11.68 14.12 -3.01
N GLY A 37 10.74 14.35 -2.12
CA GLY A 37 9.34 13.99 -2.35
C GLY A 37 8.39 15.02 -1.77
N LYS A 38 7.14 14.95 -2.20
CA LYS A 38 6.02 15.76 -1.72
C LYS A 38 4.93 14.86 -1.15
N GLU A 39 4.26 15.33 -0.10
CA GLU A 39 3.12 14.61 0.47
C GLU A 39 1.99 14.48 -0.55
N VAL A 40 1.40 13.29 -0.61
CA VAL A 40 0.23 13.01 -1.42
C VAL A 40 -1.01 13.33 -0.60
N LEU A 41 -1.79 14.31 -1.02
CA LEU A 41 -3.03 14.73 -0.35
C LEU A 41 -4.15 13.71 -0.59
N LYS A 42 -5.24 13.85 0.17
CA LYS A 42 -6.39 12.92 0.10
C LYS A 42 -7.03 12.82 -1.29
N ASP A 43 -6.98 13.90 -2.07
CA ASP A 43 -7.47 13.94 -3.46
C ASP A 43 -6.45 13.39 -4.48
N GLY A 44 -5.26 13.00 -4.01
CA GLY A 44 -4.18 12.48 -4.84
C GLY A 44 -3.26 13.53 -5.45
N SER A 45 -3.53 14.83 -5.21
CA SER A 45 -2.61 15.91 -5.60
C SER A 45 -1.39 15.95 -4.68
N LEU A 46 -0.32 16.60 -5.15
CA LEU A 46 0.89 16.79 -4.34
C LEU A 46 0.80 18.07 -3.53
N SER A 47 1.17 17.99 -2.26
CA SER A 47 1.21 19.14 -1.36
C SER A 47 2.11 20.26 -1.90
N MET A 48 1.63 21.49 -1.81
CA MET A 48 2.44 22.69 -2.08
C MET A 48 3.38 23.03 -0.92
N LEU A 49 3.12 22.47 0.26
CA LEU A 49 3.84 22.72 1.51
C LEU A 49 4.85 21.60 1.76
N GLY A 50 6.09 22.02 1.99
CA GLY A 50 7.15 21.12 2.43
C GLY A 50 7.73 20.21 1.33
N VAL A 51 9.01 19.92 1.47
CA VAL A 51 9.71 18.93 0.66
C VAL A 51 10.40 17.96 1.60
N TYR A 52 10.02 16.72 1.53
CA TYR A 52 10.67 15.63 2.27
C TYR A 52 11.97 15.23 1.59
N ARG A 53 12.99 14.88 2.39
CA ARG A 53 14.30 14.46 1.89
C ARG A 53 14.63 13.08 2.43
N PHE A 54 15.08 12.20 1.55
CA PHE A 54 15.42 10.82 1.87
C PHE A 54 16.81 10.50 1.32
N ASN A 55 17.50 9.55 1.96
CA ASN A 55 18.69 8.97 1.36
C ASN A 55 18.27 8.22 0.08
N LYS A 56 18.99 8.44 -1.03
CA LYS A 56 18.72 7.75 -2.29
C LYS A 56 18.87 6.24 -2.17
N ASN A 57 19.87 5.79 -1.42
CA ASN A 57 20.10 4.38 -1.18
C ASN A 57 19.28 3.95 0.03
N TYR A 58 18.32 3.08 -0.22
CA TYR A 58 17.41 2.55 0.79
C TYR A 58 17.74 1.08 1.06
N ASP A 59 17.81 0.71 2.34
CA ASP A 59 17.88 -0.68 2.76
C ASP A 59 16.53 -1.06 3.39
N ASP A 60 15.92 -2.16 2.95
CA ASP A 60 14.66 -2.66 3.51
C ASP A 60 14.77 -2.98 5.02
N SER A 61 15.99 -3.07 5.57
CA SER A 61 16.24 -3.21 7.00
C SER A 61 16.18 -1.89 7.76
N ASP A 62 16.31 -0.74 7.09
CA ASP A 62 16.24 0.60 7.68
C ASP A 62 14.80 1.10 7.87
N LEU A 63 13.90 0.22 8.31
CA LEU A 63 12.52 0.56 8.65
C LEU A 63 12.39 1.56 9.81
N LYS A 64 13.51 1.91 10.45
CA LYS A 64 13.62 2.86 11.54
C LYS A 64 14.55 4.01 11.17
N ALA A 65 14.21 4.78 10.16
CA ALA A 65 14.98 5.98 9.87
C ALA A 65 14.33 7.20 10.51
N ASN A 66 15.11 7.95 11.29
CA ASN A 66 14.69 9.24 11.80
C ASN A 66 14.34 10.18 10.64
N ILE A 67 13.12 10.64 10.60
CA ILE A 67 12.77 11.80 9.79
C ILE A 67 13.43 13.00 10.47
N TYR A 68 14.11 13.83 9.69
CA TYR A 68 14.54 15.15 10.16
C TYR A 68 13.32 16.03 10.49
N GLY A 69 12.75 15.80 11.62
CA GLY A 69 11.82 16.63 12.33
C GLY A 69 12.24 16.61 13.78
N ASN A 70 12.30 17.74 14.43
CA ASN A 70 12.84 17.97 15.77
C ASN A 70 12.07 17.27 16.91
N ASP A 71 11.47 16.13 16.66
CA ASP A 71 10.84 15.34 17.71
C ASP A 71 11.66 14.07 17.98
N PRO A 72 12.48 14.06 19.02
CA PRO A 72 13.31 12.90 19.40
C PRO A 72 12.47 11.72 19.91
N PHE A 73 11.16 11.89 20.07
CA PHE A 73 10.25 10.89 20.64
C PHE A 73 9.37 10.17 19.63
N ASP A 74 9.33 10.61 18.36
CA ASP A 74 8.47 10.00 17.36
C ASP A 74 9.28 9.06 16.44
N CYS A 75 9.14 7.76 16.69
CA CYS A 75 9.66 6.74 15.80
C CYS A 75 8.68 6.55 14.62
N TRP A 76 9.17 6.69 13.41
CA TRP A 76 8.38 6.54 12.19
C TRP A 76 8.78 5.29 11.42
N ASN A 77 7.80 4.48 11.07
CA ASN A 77 8.00 3.38 10.12
C ASN A 77 7.84 3.90 8.70
N ARG A 78 8.74 3.47 7.81
CA ARG A 78 8.69 3.80 6.39
C ARG A 78 8.54 2.55 5.57
N LEU A 79 7.66 2.60 4.60
CA LEU A 79 7.48 1.57 3.62
C LEU A 79 7.69 2.19 2.24
N VAL A 80 8.68 1.73 1.51
CA VAL A 80 8.84 2.08 0.10
C VAL A 80 7.95 1.21 -0.75
N ILE A 81 7.13 1.84 -1.59
CA ILE A 81 6.28 1.21 -2.60
C ILE A 81 6.82 1.60 -3.97
N PRO A 82 7.72 0.81 -4.58
CA PRO A 82 8.31 1.13 -5.86
C PRO A 82 7.24 1.17 -6.95
N LYS A 83 7.30 2.19 -7.81
CA LYS A 83 6.36 2.35 -8.93
C LYS A 83 6.46 1.22 -9.95
N ASN A 84 7.69 0.78 -10.23
CA ASN A 84 7.99 -0.15 -11.33
C ASN A 84 8.28 -1.58 -10.88
N ILE A 85 8.39 -1.83 -9.56
CA ILE A 85 8.66 -3.16 -9.00
C ILE A 85 7.42 -3.63 -8.28
N GLU A 86 6.90 -4.80 -8.65
CA GLU A 86 5.76 -5.36 -7.96
C GLU A 86 6.11 -5.86 -6.57
N VAL A 87 5.48 -5.27 -5.57
CA VAL A 87 5.62 -5.63 -4.17
C VAL A 87 4.40 -6.42 -3.73
N TRP A 88 4.64 -7.57 -3.12
CA TRP A 88 3.61 -8.45 -2.60
C TRP A 88 3.55 -8.38 -1.08
N ARG A 89 2.34 -8.35 -0.53
CA ARG A 89 2.09 -8.36 0.90
C ARG A 89 1.08 -9.43 1.26
N LYS A 90 1.31 -10.05 2.40
CA LYS A 90 0.39 -11.03 2.97
C LYS A 90 -0.96 -10.38 3.25
N ILE A 91 -2.02 -11.08 2.90
CA ILE A 91 -3.38 -10.63 3.15
C ILE A 91 -3.74 -10.94 4.60
N PRO A 92 -4.10 -9.94 5.44
CA PRO A 92 -4.54 -10.16 6.82
C PRO A 92 -5.65 -11.24 6.89
N ARG A 93 -5.58 -12.13 7.87
CA ARG A 93 -6.40 -13.36 8.06
C ARG A 93 -6.11 -14.49 7.08
N PHE A 94 -5.32 -14.27 6.04
CA PHE A 94 -4.97 -15.26 5.02
C PHE A 94 -3.46 -15.36 4.81
N GLU A 95 -2.68 -14.97 5.83
CA GLU A 95 -1.22 -14.82 5.77
C GLU A 95 -0.50 -16.12 5.41
N ASP A 96 -1.13 -17.27 5.67
CA ASP A 96 -0.53 -18.58 5.41
C ASP A 96 -0.68 -19.07 3.96
N ALA A 97 -1.47 -18.36 3.16
CA ALA A 97 -1.78 -18.81 1.81
C ALA A 97 -1.74 -17.73 0.74
N TYR A 98 -2.09 -16.48 1.06
CA TYR A 98 -2.34 -15.49 0.02
C TYR A 98 -1.60 -14.18 0.25
N GLU A 99 -1.20 -13.61 -0.87
CA GLU A 99 -0.60 -12.27 -0.98
C GLU A 99 -1.33 -11.44 -2.03
N VAL A 100 -1.29 -10.13 -1.84
CA VAL A 100 -1.78 -9.15 -2.81
C VAL A 100 -0.68 -8.16 -3.14
N SER A 101 -0.62 -7.73 -4.41
CA SER A 101 0.33 -6.72 -4.84
C SER A 101 -0.28 -5.32 -4.85
N GLN A 102 0.59 -4.29 -4.85
CA GLN A 102 0.17 -2.90 -5.04
C GLN A 102 -0.47 -2.66 -6.41
N PHE A 103 -0.33 -3.58 -7.35
CA PHE A 103 -0.96 -3.51 -8.67
C PHE A 103 -2.35 -4.17 -8.72
N GLY A 104 -2.85 -4.68 -7.57
CA GLY A 104 -4.16 -5.30 -7.50
C GLY A 104 -4.20 -6.74 -7.99
N ARG A 105 -3.06 -7.43 -8.05
CA ARG A 105 -3.00 -8.87 -8.32
C ARG A 105 -3.00 -9.65 -7.01
N VAL A 106 -3.71 -10.77 -6.97
CA VAL A 106 -3.78 -11.66 -5.81
C VAL A 106 -3.17 -13.02 -6.19
N ARG A 107 -2.34 -13.59 -5.32
CA ARG A 107 -1.74 -14.90 -5.56
C ARG A 107 -1.77 -15.80 -4.33
N ASN A 108 -1.78 -17.10 -4.56
CA ASN A 108 -1.36 -18.05 -3.55
C ASN A 108 0.18 -18.08 -3.54
N PHE A 109 0.81 -17.67 -2.43
CA PHE A 109 2.28 -17.53 -2.41
C PHE A 109 3.02 -18.88 -2.36
N LYS A 110 2.37 -19.96 -1.90
CA LYS A 110 2.98 -21.30 -1.86
C LYS A 110 3.12 -21.90 -3.26
N THR A 111 2.14 -21.63 -4.13
CA THR A 111 2.09 -22.16 -5.50
C THR A 111 2.45 -21.14 -6.55
N ASN A 112 2.60 -19.86 -6.17
CA ASN A 112 2.73 -18.70 -7.05
C ASN A 112 1.57 -18.54 -8.06
N HIS A 113 0.44 -19.24 -7.84
CA HIS A 113 -0.73 -19.16 -8.70
C HIS A 113 -1.43 -17.80 -8.53
N ILE A 114 -1.55 -17.04 -9.62
CA ILE A 114 -2.30 -15.78 -9.68
C ILE A 114 -3.79 -16.09 -9.78
N LEU A 115 -4.58 -15.60 -8.84
CA LEU A 115 -6.03 -15.76 -8.86
C LEU A 115 -6.63 -14.83 -9.91
N LYS A 116 -7.53 -15.35 -10.73
CA LYS A 116 -8.28 -14.56 -11.72
C LYS A 116 -9.47 -13.89 -11.01
N PRO A 117 -9.50 -12.54 -10.93
CA PRO A 117 -10.66 -11.85 -10.39
C PRO A 117 -11.89 -12.02 -11.28
N TYR A 118 -13.06 -12.06 -10.67
CA TYR A 118 -14.34 -12.10 -11.37
C TYR A 118 -15.25 -10.97 -10.90
N THR A 119 -16.22 -10.63 -11.74
CA THR A 119 -17.30 -9.69 -11.43
C THR A 119 -18.63 -10.41 -11.61
N SER A 120 -19.65 -10.02 -10.85
CA SER A 120 -21.00 -10.53 -10.99
C SER A 120 -21.97 -9.41 -11.38
N LYS A 121 -23.20 -9.76 -11.77
CA LYS A 121 -24.24 -8.75 -12.08
C LYS A 121 -24.54 -7.85 -10.88
N SER A 122 -24.49 -8.41 -9.68
CA SER A 122 -24.73 -7.69 -8.42
C SER A 122 -23.49 -6.95 -7.89
N HIS A 123 -22.28 -7.37 -8.29
CA HIS A 123 -21.03 -6.80 -7.79
C HIS A 123 -20.12 -6.42 -8.96
N ARG A 124 -20.08 -5.13 -9.27
CA ARG A 124 -19.26 -4.59 -10.37
C ARG A 124 -17.77 -4.55 -10.04
N HIS A 125 -17.41 -4.58 -8.75
CA HIS A 125 -16.02 -4.59 -8.31
C HIS A 125 -15.40 -5.98 -8.52
N PRO A 126 -14.16 -6.07 -9.04
CA PRO A 126 -13.43 -7.32 -9.13
C PRO A 126 -13.27 -7.98 -7.77
N GLN A 127 -13.58 -9.26 -7.69
CA GLN A 127 -13.54 -10.06 -6.48
C GLN A 127 -12.74 -11.33 -6.70
N VAL A 128 -12.20 -11.87 -5.62
CA VAL A 128 -11.54 -13.17 -5.60
C VAL A 128 -12.12 -14.03 -4.49
N MET A 129 -12.08 -15.34 -4.68
CA MET A 129 -12.46 -16.31 -3.66
C MET A 129 -11.20 -16.77 -2.94
N LEU A 130 -11.11 -16.51 -1.64
CA LEU A 130 -10.03 -16.96 -0.77
C LEU A 130 -10.53 -18.13 0.08
N ARG A 131 -9.64 -19.07 0.37
CA ARG A 131 -9.90 -20.20 1.26
C ARG A 131 -9.16 -19.98 2.57
N LEU A 132 -9.87 -19.99 3.68
CA LEU A 132 -9.29 -19.97 5.00
C LEU A 132 -8.77 -21.37 5.40
N ASN A 133 -9.58 -22.39 5.05
CA ASN A 133 -9.26 -23.82 5.23
C ASN A 133 -10.01 -24.65 4.17
N SER A 134 -10.08 -25.97 4.34
CA SER A 134 -10.80 -26.87 3.40
C SER A 134 -12.29 -26.57 3.27
N GLU A 135 -12.92 -26.06 4.32
CA GLU A 135 -14.38 -25.89 4.41
C GLU A 135 -14.82 -24.45 4.14
N PHE A 136 -14.05 -23.46 4.61
CA PHE A 136 -14.43 -22.06 4.54
C PHE A 136 -13.80 -21.32 3.38
N ARG A 137 -14.65 -20.70 2.57
CA ARG A 137 -14.29 -19.82 1.47
C ARG A 137 -14.95 -18.48 1.68
N GLU A 138 -14.19 -17.42 1.49
CA GLU A 138 -14.68 -16.05 1.59
C GLU A 138 -14.43 -15.30 0.30
N GLN A 139 -15.43 -14.51 -0.09
CA GLN A 139 -15.35 -13.65 -1.27
C GLN A 139 -14.92 -12.24 -0.85
N HIS A 140 -13.87 -11.73 -1.47
CA HIS A 140 -13.31 -10.42 -1.13
C HIS A 140 -13.10 -9.57 -2.38
N GLY A 141 -13.44 -8.28 -2.27
CA GLY A 141 -13.10 -7.28 -3.28
C GLY A 141 -11.59 -7.04 -3.34
N VAL A 142 -11.02 -7.05 -4.54
CA VAL A 142 -9.57 -6.86 -4.72
C VAL A 142 -9.10 -5.53 -4.14
N SER A 143 -9.85 -4.43 -4.33
CA SER A 143 -9.53 -3.12 -3.74
C SER A 143 -9.42 -3.16 -2.22
N HIS A 144 -10.31 -3.91 -1.54
CA HIS A 144 -10.26 -4.07 -0.09
C HIS A 144 -9.03 -4.86 0.35
N LEU A 145 -8.68 -5.93 -0.36
CA LEU A 145 -7.48 -6.72 -0.07
C LEU A 145 -6.20 -5.89 -0.20
N VAL A 146 -6.10 -5.09 -1.28
CA VAL A 146 -4.98 -4.16 -1.46
C VAL A 146 -4.90 -3.18 -0.30
N MET A 147 -6.02 -2.53 0.02
CA MET A 147 -6.03 -1.55 1.12
C MET A 147 -5.74 -2.20 2.46
N ALA A 148 -6.27 -3.38 2.76
CA ALA A 148 -6.00 -4.07 4.02
C ALA A 148 -4.53 -4.48 4.17
N ALA A 149 -3.91 -4.96 3.10
CA ALA A 149 -2.51 -5.40 3.14
C ALA A 149 -1.51 -4.23 3.20
N PHE A 150 -1.82 -3.11 2.53
CA PHE A 150 -0.94 -1.94 2.47
C PHE A 150 -1.32 -0.85 3.47
N ASN A 151 -2.56 -0.87 3.99
CA ASN A 151 -3.12 0.09 4.94
C ASN A 151 -3.93 -0.59 6.06
N PRO A 152 -3.33 -1.47 6.86
CA PRO A 152 -4.06 -2.30 7.82
C PRO A 152 -4.78 -1.49 8.90
N THR A 153 -4.37 -0.25 9.14
CA THR A 153 -5.02 0.65 10.11
C THR A 153 -6.32 1.27 9.59
N LEU A 154 -6.51 1.30 8.27
CA LEU A 154 -7.72 1.90 7.67
C LEU A 154 -8.76 0.88 7.27
N VAL A 155 -8.33 -0.31 6.85
CA VAL A 155 -9.22 -1.36 6.33
C VAL A 155 -8.83 -2.68 6.95
N CYS A 156 -9.80 -3.36 7.58
CA CYS A 156 -9.65 -4.72 8.06
C CYS A 156 -10.36 -5.68 7.11
N VAL A 157 -9.75 -6.84 6.84
CA VAL A 157 -10.40 -7.89 6.07
C VAL A 157 -11.49 -8.53 6.92
N GLY A 158 -12.73 -8.51 6.42
CA GLY A 158 -13.88 -9.14 7.07
C GLY A 158 -14.54 -8.34 8.19
N PHE A 159 -13.94 -7.25 8.64
CA PHE A 159 -14.52 -6.38 9.67
C PHE A 159 -14.21 -4.92 9.36
N GLY A 160 -15.12 -4.21 8.81
CA GLY A 160 -14.97 -2.77 8.66
C GLY A 160 -15.83 -2.20 7.55
N ASN A 161 -16.71 -1.31 7.93
CA ASN A 161 -17.67 -0.65 7.03
C ASN A 161 -17.01 0.46 6.18
N LYS A 162 -15.69 0.50 6.07
CA LYS A 162 -15.03 1.52 5.26
C LYS A 162 -15.07 1.15 3.79
N VAL A 163 -15.64 2.04 3.02
CA VAL A 163 -15.74 1.89 1.56
C VAL A 163 -14.43 2.33 0.92
N VAL A 164 -13.91 1.48 0.03
CA VAL A 164 -12.73 1.79 -0.79
C VAL A 164 -13.20 2.39 -2.11
N TYR A 165 -12.69 3.56 -2.44
CA TYR A 165 -13.01 4.30 -3.66
C TYR A 165 -11.84 4.26 -4.64
N HIS A 166 -12.14 4.49 -5.93
CA HIS A 166 -11.20 4.57 -7.03
C HIS A 166 -11.12 6.02 -7.51
N LYS A 167 -9.92 6.61 -7.52
CA LYS A 167 -9.70 8.01 -7.92
C LYS A 167 -10.12 8.29 -9.36
N ASP A 168 -9.85 7.33 -10.25
CA ASP A 168 -10.20 7.42 -11.68
C ASP A 168 -11.63 6.96 -12.01
N GLY A 169 -12.41 6.53 -11.01
CA GLY A 169 -13.75 5.97 -11.19
C GLY A 169 -13.79 4.59 -11.83
N ASN A 170 -12.66 4.03 -12.24
CA ASN A 170 -12.58 2.70 -12.85
C ASN A 170 -12.45 1.60 -11.79
N LEU A 171 -13.53 0.90 -11.52
CA LEU A 171 -13.60 -0.16 -10.50
C LEU A 171 -12.65 -1.34 -10.76
N LYS A 172 -12.13 -1.47 -11.99
CA LYS A 172 -11.16 -2.52 -12.35
C LYS A 172 -9.71 -2.12 -12.06
N ASN A 173 -9.44 -0.83 -11.89
CA ASN A 173 -8.10 -0.33 -11.58
C ASN A 173 -7.83 -0.37 -10.08
N ASN A 174 -7.47 -1.56 -9.58
CA ASN A 174 -7.21 -1.79 -8.16
C ASN A 174 -5.76 -1.52 -7.74
N ARG A 175 -5.04 -0.67 -8.49
CA ARG A 175 -3.69 -0.24 -8.10
C ARG A 175 -3.78 0.60 -6.82
N LEU A 176 -2.87 0.37 -5.88
CA LEU A 176 -2.83 1.04 -4.58
C LEU A 176 -2.86 2.57 -4.70
N GLU A 177 -2.14 3.12 -5.67
CA GLU A 177 -2.08 4.56 -5.95
C GLU A 177 -3.43 5.17 -6.35
N ASN A 178 -4.31 4.32 -6.92
CA ASN A 178 -5.66 4.70 -7.36
C ASN A 178 -6.72 4.53 -6.27
N LEU A 179 -6.39 3.94 -5.13
CA LEU A 179 -7.36 3.62 -4.08
C LEU A 179 -7.28 4.62 -2.92
N TYR A 180 -8.45 4.93 -2.35
CA TYR A 180 -8.55 5.75 -1.14
C TYR A 180 -9.76 5.34 -0.30
N VAL A 181 -9.77 5.78 0.96
CA VAL A 181 -10.86 5.57 1.94
C VAL A 181 -11.27 6.94 2.45
N LYS A 182 -12.56 7.17 2.54
CA LYS A 182 -13.13 8.38 3.14
C LYS A 182 -13.32 8.21 4.65
#